data_d3a26488b2e318e4326118719dc0e75d
#
_entry.id   d3a26488b2e318e4326118719dc0e75d
#
_cell.length_a   1.000
_cell.length_b   1.000
_cell.length_c   1.000
_cell.angle_alpha   90.00
_cell.angle_beta   90.00
_cell.angle_gamma   90.00
#
_symmetry.space_group_name_H-M   'P 1'
#
loop_
_entity.id
_entity.type
_entity.pdbx_description
1 polymer ?
#
loop_
_entity_poly.entity_id
_entity_poly.type
_entity_poly.pdbx_seq_one_letter_code
_entity_poly.pdbx_strand_id
1 'polypeptide(L)'
;PKKGRETSAPPDPLESLRILRDRALVELLYGTGIRVGELVALDVRDIDLRRAEVRVMGKGRKERVVPLYPGIVERLRFYIREARPLLAAKADQRRAGPRALFLNARGKPLTRQGYWVVLRKAAAASGVAGHVTPHTLRHSFATHLLRGGASLRHVQELLGHATIATTQIYTHLTSDQVHKVFESAHPRA
;
A
#
# COMPACT_ATOMS: atom_id res chain seq x y z
N PRO A 1 44.94 18.10 11.94
CA PRO A 1 43.89 17.63 11.08
C PRO A 1 42.56 17.81 11.80
N LYS A 2 41.82 18.88 11.40
CA LYS A 2 40.50 19.18 11.97
C LYS A 2 39.49 18.21 11.37
N LYS A 3 38.95 17.29 12.19
CA LYS A 3 37.75 16.52 11.85
C LYS A 3 36.58 17.49 11.81
N GLY A 4 36.09 17.79 10.61
CA GLY A 4 34.85 18.49 10.39
C GLY A 4 33.69 17.65 10.96
N ARG A 5 33.00 18.15 11.97
CA ARG A 5 31.66 17.70 12.35
C ARG A 5 30.73 18.07 11.19
N GLU A 6 30.32 17.11 10.40
CA GLU A 6 29.15 17.27 9.55
C GLU A 6 27.92 17.40 10.47
N THR A 7 27.56 18.63 10.77
CA THR A 7 26.25 18.95 11.34
C THR A 7 25.25 18.80 10.20
N SER A 8 24.67 17.62 10.06
CA SER A 8 23.53 17.45 9.17
C SER A 8 22.42 18.37 9.66
N ALA A 9 22.02 19.32 8.82
CA ALA A 9 20.88 20.17 9.09
C ALA A 9 19.65 19.27 9.39
N PRO A 10 18.75 19.67 10.30
CA PRO A 10 17.55 18.91 10.58
C PRO A 10 16.79 18.69 9.27
N PRO A 11 16.26 17.48 9.05
CA PRO A 11 15.58 17.16 7.79
C PRO A 11 14.41 18.14 7.58
N ASP A 12 14.24 18.59 6.33
CA ASP A 12 13.11 19.43 5.95
C ASP A 12 11.80 18.79 6.48
N PRO A 13 10.98 19.51 7.25
CA PRO A 13 9.72 18.96 7.78
C PRO A 13 8.84 18.31 6.69
N LEU A 14 8.87 18.86 5.49
CA LEU A 14 8.14 18.31 4.35
C LEU A 14 8.76 16.97 3.86
N GLU A 15 10.06 16.81 3.98
CA GLU A 15 10.73 15.56 3.64
C GLU A 15 10.36 14.45 4.62
N SER A 16 10.31 14.74 5.90
CA SER A 16 9.84 13.81 6.93
C SER A 16 8.42 13.32 6.66
N LEU A 17 7.50 14.22 6.31
CA LEU A 17 6.13 13.86 5.93
C LEU A 17 6.08 12.96 4.69
N ARG A 18 6.94 13.22 3.70
CA ARG A 18 7.05 12.36 2.49
C ARG A 18 7.59 10.98 2.83
N ILE A 19 8.58 10.89 3.70
CA ILE A 19 9.13 9.59 4.14
C ILE A 19 8.06 8.75 4.81
N LEU A 20 7.24 9.32 5.68
CA LEU A 20 6.14 8.62 6.34
C LEU A 20 5.11 8.10 5.32
N ARG A 21 4.71 8.97 4.38
CA ARG A 21 3.83 8.59 3.28
C ARG A 21 4.43 7.46 2.44
N ASP A 22 5.70 7.60 2.03
CA ASP A 22 6.36 6.69 1.11
C ASP A 22 6.52 5.29 1.72
N ARG A 23 6.84 5.23 3.02
CA ARG A 23 6.89 3.97 3.77
C ARG A 23 5.52 3.30 3.82
N ALA A 24 4.46 4.02 4.19
CA ALA A 24 3.11 3.48 4.23
C ALA A 24 2.64 3.01 2.83
N LEU A 25 2.97 3.76 1.79
CA LEU A 25 2.62 3.47 0.41
C LEU A 25 3.27 2.19 -0.13
N VAL A 26 4.58 2.04 0.06
CA VAL A 26 5.33 0.85 -0.40
C VAL A 26 4.92 -0.38 0.39
N GLU A 27 4.77 -0.23 1.70
CA GLU A 27 4.35 -1.31 2.60
C GLU A 27 2.94 -1.82 2.24
N LEU A 28 1.99 -0.92 1.99
CA LEU A 28 0.63 -1.29 1.60
C LEU A 28 0.62 -2.05 0.27
N LEU A 29 1.37 -1.60 -0.74
CA LEU A 29 1.43 -2.31 -2.01
C LEU A 29 2.04 -3.70 -1.86
N TYR A 30 3.17 -3.81 -1.15
CA TYR A 30 3.83 -5.10 -0.92
C TYR A 30 2.96 -6.05 -0.13
N GLY A 31 2.40 -5.59 0.98
CA GLY A 31 1.65 -6.45 1.91
C GLY A 31 0.24 -6.81 1.46
N THR A 32 -0.29 -6.18 0.42
CA THR A 32 -1.63 -6.47 -0.11
C THR A 32 -1.62 -7.00 -1.54
N GLY A 33 -0.51 -6.81 -2.25
CA GLY A 33 -0.40 -7.17 -3.65
C GLY A 33 -1.40 -6.48 -4.58
N ILE A 34 -2.05 -5.39 -4.16
CA ILE A 34 -2.99 -4.64 -5.02
C ILE A 34 -2.26 -3.99 -6.21
N ARG A 35 -3.00 -3.66 -7.26
CA ARG A 35 -2.40 -2.99 -8.42
C ARG A 35 -2.07 -1.52 -8.08
N VAL A 36 -1.00 -0.98 -8.69
CA VAL A 36 -0.64 0.44 -8.46
C VAL A 36 -1.77 1.40 -8.80
N GLY A 37 -2.58 1.07 -9.80
CA GLY A 37 -3.75 1.88 -10.15
C GLY A 37 -4.84 1.85 -9.09
N GLU A 38 -5.04 0.71 -8.43
CA GLU A 38 -5.94 0.54 -7.30
C GLU A 38 -5.40 1.31 -6.10
N LEU A 39 -4.10 1.17 -5.78
CA LEU A 39 -3.43 1.85 -4.67
C LEU A 39 -3.60 3.38 -4.73
N VAL A 40 -3.33 4.00 -5.88
CA VAL A 40 -3.40 5.47 -6.01
C VAL A 40 -4.84 5.99 -6.08
N ALA A 41 -5.81 5.12 -6.32
CA ALA A 41 -7.23 5.44 -6.32
C ALA A 41 -7.90 5.29 -4.94
N LEU A 42 -7.21 4.72 -3.94
CA LEU A 42 -7.77 4.54 -2.60
C LEU A 42 -8.19 5.89 -1.97
N ASP A 43 -9.36 5.89 -1.38
CA ASP A 43 -9.86 6.94 -0.47
C ASP A 43 -9.50 6.57 0.98
N VAL A 44 -9.44 7.52 1.88
CA VAL A 44 -9.24 7.26 3.32
C VAL A 44 -10.31 6.31 3.88
N ARG A 45 -11.54 6.38 3.35
CA ARG A 45 -12.67 5.54 3.77
C ARG A 45 -12.56 4.08 3.34
N ASP A 46 -11.64 3.78 2.41
CA ASP A 46 -11.40 2.40 1.97
C ASP A 46 -10.54 1.62 2.96
N ILE A 47 -9.99 2.31 3.97
CA ILE A 47 -9.16 1.70 5.02
C ILE A 47 -9.97 1.55 6.30
N ASP A 48 -10.14 0.33 6.77
CA ASP A 48 -10.65 0.01 8.11
C ASP A 48 -9.49 -0.44 9.01
N LEU A 49 -8.96 0.51 9.80
CA LEU A 49 -7.84 0.23 10.73
C LEU A 49 -8.27 -0.59 11.96
N ARG A 50 -9.57 -0.72 12.23
CA ARG A 50 -10.07 -1.54 13.34
C ARG A 50 -10.17 -3.00 12.93
N ARG A 51 -10.69 -3.24 11.71
CA ARG A 51 -10.80 -4.58 11.13
C ARG A 51 -9.50 -5.05 10.47
N ALA A 52 -8.51 -4.16 10.37
CA ALA A 52 -7.28 -4.40 9.63
C ALA A 52 -7.54 -4.82 8.18
N GLU A 53 -8.32 -4.02 7.46
CA GLU A 53 -8.77 -4.33 6.09
C GLU A 53 -8.65 -3.11 5.18
N VAL A 54 -8.43 -3.38 3.87
CA VAL A 54 -8.59 -2.38 2.80
C VAL A 54 -9.59 -2.87 1.77
N ARG A 55 -10.55 -2.02 1.41
CA ARG A 55 -11.49 -2.25 0.30
C ARG A 55 -10.89 -1.74 -0.99
N VAL A 56 -10.86 -2.59 -2.00
CA VAL A 56 -10.22 -2.30 -3.28
C VAL A 56 -11.22 -2.47 -4.40
N MET A 57 -11.40 -1.44 -5.20
CA MET A 57 -12.25 -1.48 -6.39
C MET A 57 -11.46 -1.99 -7.59
N GLY A 58 -11.82 -3.16 -8.10
CA GLY A 58 -11.21 -3.79 -9.25
C GLY A 58 -11.87 -3.43 -10.58
N LYS A 59 -11.46 -4.12 -11.65
CA LYS A 59 -12.07 -4.00 -12.98
C LYS A 59 -13.55 -4.41 -12.95
N GLY A 60 -14.40 -3.64 -13.61
CA GLY A 60 -15.85 -3.91 -13.64
C GLY A 60 -16.59 -3.54 -12.36
N ARG A 61 -16.02 -2.64 -11.53
CA ARG A 61 -16.58 -2.22 -10.23
C ARG A 61 -16.78 -3.36 -9.23
N LYS A 62 -16.05 -4.44 -9.37
CA LYS A 62 -16.04 -5.51 -8.38
C LYS A 62 -15.17 -5.11 -7.20
N GLU A 63 -15.78 -5.04 -6.03
CA GLU A 63 -15.08 -4.76 -4.77
C GLU A 63 -14.50 -6.05 -4.20
N ARG A 64 -13.32 -5.94 -3.59
CA ARG A 64 -12.75 -6.99 -2.76
C ARG A 64 -12.12 -6.38 -1.51
N VAL A 65 -12.12 -7.16 -0.45
CA VAL A 65 -11.45 -6.82 0.81
C VAL A 65 -10.13 -7.56 0.87
N VAL A 66 -9.08 -6.85 1.28
CA VAL A 66 -7.74 -7.42 1.46
C VAL A 66 -7.31 -7.14 2.90
N PRO A 67 -6.89 -8.18 3.66
CA PRO A 67 -6.39 -8.03 5.02
C PRO A 67 -5.10 -7.21 5.07
N LEU A 68 -4.88 -6.57 6.22
CA LEU A 68 -3.68 -5.80 6.54
C LEU A 68 -3.00 -6.43 7.76
N TYR A 69 -1.72 -6.75 7.68
CA TYR A 69 -0.99 -7.19 8.87
C TYR A 69 -0.69 -6.01 9.82
N PRO A 70 -0.40 -6.27 11.12
CA PRO A 70 -0.29 -5.23 12.14
C PRO A 70 0.68 -4.09 11.78
N GLY A 71 1.82 -4.40 11.18
CA GLY A 71 2.80 -3.41 10.76
C GLY A 71 2.29 -2.40 9.72
N ILE A 72 1.43 -2.83 8.78
CA ILE A 72 0.78 -1.91 7.83
C ILE A 72 -0.23 -1.02 8.55
N VAL A 73 -1.04 -1.62 9.44
CA VAL A 73 -2.06 -0.88 10.22
C VAL A 73 -1.42 0.25 11.01
N GLU A 74 -0.30 -0.04 11.68
CA GLU A 74 0.45 0.96 12.45
C GLU A 74 1.00 2.09 11.56
N ARG A 75 1.63 1.73 10.43
CA ARG A 75 2.18 2.72 9.49
C ARG A 75 1.10 3.58 8.86
N LEU A 76 -0.04 3.00 8.46
CA LEU A 76 -1.17 3.74 7.92
C LEU A 76 -1.78 4.66 8.98
N ARG A 77 -1.94 4.17 10.22
CA ARG A 77 -2.44 4.99 11.33
C ARG A 77 -1.55 6.20 11.55
N PHE A 78 -0.25 6.00 11.58
CA PHE A 78 0.71 7.08 11.78
C PHE A 78 0.70 8.07 10.61
N TYR A 79 0.71 7.58 9.37
CA TYR A 79 0.61 8.43 8.18
C TYR A 79 -0.70 9.24 8.16
N ILE A 80 -1.84 8.60 8.38
CA ILE A 80 -3.16 9.24 8.34
C ILE A 80 -3.30 10.31 9.43
N ARG A 81 -2.73 10.07 10.61
CA ARG A 81 -2.83 10.98 11.74
C ARG A 81 -1.82 12.13 11.69
N GLU A 82 -0.57 11.84 11.35
CA GLU A 82 0.52 12.82 11.50
C GLU A 82 0.90 13.53 10.17
N ALA A 83 1.04 12.77 9.08
CA ALA A 83 1.57 13.34 7.85
C ALA A 83 0.49 13.80 6.87
N ARG A 84 -0.58 13.02 6.71
CA ARG A 84 -1.61 13.30 5.72
C ARG A 84 -2.35 14.63 5.94
N PRO A 85 -2.75 15.04 7.17
CA PRO A 85 -3.40 16.34 7.38
C PRO A 85 -2.50 17.51 6.96
N LEU A 86 -1.21 17.45 7.27
CA LEU A 86 -0.24 18.47 6.90
C LEU A 86 0.00 18.54 5.39
N LEU A 87 -0.03 17.41 4.70
CA LEU A 87 0.00 17.37 3.24
C LEU A 87 -1.30 17.92 2.65
N ALA A 88 -2.45 17.56 3.22
CA ALA A 88 -3.76 18.02 2.75
C ALA A 88 -3.93 19.55 2.91
N ALA A 89 -3.37 20.14 3.95
CA ALA A 89 -3.39 21.59 4.17
C ALA A 89 -2.68 22.38 3.06
N LYS A 90 -1.86 21.73 2.23
CA LYS A 90 -1.19 22.35 1.08
C LYS A 90 -2.07 22.37 -0.19
N ALA A 91 -3.21 21.71 -0.16
CA ALA A 91 -4.19 21.79 -1.24
C ALA A 91 -4.89 23.16 -1.23
N ASP A 92 -5.44 23.56 -2.37
CA ASP A 92 -6.25 24.76 -2.48
C ASP A 92 -7.47 24.64 -1.54
N GLN A 93 -7.52 25.47 -0.51
CA GLN A 93 -8.55 25.45 0.54
C GLN A 93 -9.95 25.82 0.04
N ARG A 94 -10.09 26.32 -1.20
CA ARG A 94 -11.39 26.65 -1.81
C ARG A 94 -12.22 25.42 -2.20
N ARG A 95 -11.64 24.23 -2.11
CA ARG A 95 -12.32 22.97 -2.43
C ARG A 95 -12.33 22.07 -1.20
N ALA A 96 -13.37 21.24 -1.08
CA ALA A 96 -13.39 20.17 -0.09
C ALA A 96 -12.05 19.41 -0.13
N GLY A 97 -11.46 19.18 1.04
CA GLY A 97 -10.14 18.54 1.16
C GLY A 97 -10.06 17.21 0.39
N PRO A 98 -8.87 16.82 -0.08
CA PRO A 98 -8.71 15.63 -0.90
C PRO A 98 -9.14 14.38 -0.14
N ARG A 99 -10.01 13.56 -0.74
CA ARG A 99 -10.43 12.27 -0.17
C ARG A 99 -9.35 11.20 -0.32
N ALA A 100 -8.51 11.31 -1.35
CA ALA A 100 -7.48 10.33 -1.65
C ALA A 100 -6.62 9.99 -0.42
N LEU A 101 -6.35 8.70 -0.23
CA LEU A 101 -5.51 8.23 0.88
C LEU A 101 -4.11 8.82 0.77
N PHE A 102 -3.45 8.68 -0.38
CA PHE A 102 -2.09 9.16 -0.59
C PHE A 102 -2.05 10.48 -1.35
N LEU A 103 -1.34 11.44 -0.77
CA LEU A 103 -1.19 12.79 -1.30
C LEU A 103 0.26 13.07 -1.71
N ASN A 104 0.44 13.85 -2.75
CA ASN A 104 1.74 14.39 -3.12
C ASN A 104 2.12 15.61 -2.25
N ALA A 105 3.33 16.17 -2.45
CA ALA A 105 3.82 17.32 -1.70
C ALA A 105 2.99 18.61 -1.87
N ARG A 106 2.08 18.66 -2.86
CA ARG A 106 1.18 19.79 -3.13
C ARG A 106 -0.24 19.54 -2.61
N GLY A 107 -0.46 18.50 -1.80
CA GLY A 107 -1.78 18.13 -1.28
C GLY A 107 -2.73 17.52 -2.30
N LYS A 108 -2.29 17.25 -3.54
CA LYS A 108 -3.08 16.60 -4.58
C LYS A 108 -2.95 15.08 -4.50
N PRO A 109 -3.93 14.30 -5.02
CA PRO A 109 -3.81 12.85 -5.10
C PRO A 109 -2.51 12.41 -5.75
N LEU A 110 -1.88 11.37 -5.20
CA LEU A 110 -0.68 10.79 -5.77
C LEU A 110 -1.01 10.08 -7.08
N THR A 111 -0.18 10.27 -8.11
CA THR A 111 -0.35 9.63 -9.41
C THR A 111 0.46 8.33 -9.51
N ARG A 112 0.16 7.48 -10.52
CA ARG A 112 0.98 6.30 -10.83
C ARG A 112 2.44 6.68 -11.09
N GLN A 113 2.70 7.79 -11.78
CA GLN A 113 4.05 8.30 -12.01
C GLN A 113 4.73 8.71 -10.70
N GLY A 114 3.98 9.40 -9.81
CA GLY A 114 4.46 9.74 -8.47
C GLY A 114 4.86 8.50 -7.67
N TYR A 115 4.07 7.43 -7.73
CA TYR A 115 4.40 6.15 -7.12
C TYR A 115 5.72 5.57 -7.65
N TRP A 116 5.95 5.61 -8.98
CA TRP A 116 7.20 5.13 -9.58
C TRP A 116 8.44 5.86 -9.06
N VAL A 117 8.32 7.18 -8.85
CA VAL A 117 9.42 7.98 -8.25
C VAL A 117 9.71 7.50 -6.83
N VAL A 118 8.66 7.27 -6.03
CA VAL A 118 8.78 6.75 -4.65
C VAL A 118 9.46 5.39 -4.65
N LEU A 119 8.97 4.46 -5.47
CA LEU A 119 9.50 3.09 -5.51
C LEU A 119 10.98 3.06 -5.89
N ARG A 120 11.38 3.83 -6.90
CA ARG A 120 12.79 3.93 -7.32
C ARG A 120 13.69 4.46 -6.21
N LYS A 121 13.23 5.51 -5.49
CA LYS A 121 13.97 6.05 -4.34
C LYS A 121 14.11 5.02 -3.22
N ALA A 122 13.04 4.30 -2.90
CA ALA A 122 13.05 3.27 -1.87
C ALA A 122 14.00 2.12 -2.24
N ALA A 123 13.96 1.64 -3.49
CA ALA A 123 14.84 0.59 -3.98
C ALA A 123 16.32 1.02 -3.92
N ALA A 124 16.64 2.23 -4.38
CA ALA A 124 18.00 2.78 -4.33
C ALA A 124 18.50 2.90 -2.88
N ALA A 125 17.68 3.41 -1.97
CA ALA A 125 18.04 3.56 -0.56
C ALA A 125 18.23 2.22 0.16
N SER A 126 17.59 1.15 -0.33
CA SER A 126 17.69 -0.21 0.24
C SER A 126 18.84 -1.04 -0.35
N GLY A 127 19.63 -0.50 -1.29
CA GLY A 127 20.70 -1.24 -1.95
C GLY A 127 20.22 -2.44 -2.77
N VAL A 128 18.92 -2.53 -3.09
CA VAL A 128 18.37 -3.64 -3.85
C VAL A 128 18.85 -3.56 -5.29
N ALA A 129 19.73 -4.49 -5.66
CA ALA A 129 20.18 -4.65 -7.04
C ALA A 129 19.03 -5.18 -7.90
N GLY A 130 18.75 -4.52 -9.03
CA GLY A 130 17.74 -4.99 -9.98
C GLY A 130 16.57 -4.03 -10.18
N HIS A 131 15.71 -4.38 -11.12
CA HIS A 131 14.59 -3.54 -11.54
C HIS A 131 13.35 -3.81 -10.66
N VAL A 132 13.20 -3.05 -9.56
CA VAL A 132 12.01 -3.16 -8.70
C VAL A 132 10.85 -2.42 -9.36
N THR A 133 9.78 -3.16 -9.63
CA THR A 133 8.55 -2.63 -10.24
C THR A 133 7.34 -2.93 -9.36
N PRO A 134 6.20 -2.25 -9.55
CA PRO A 134 4.95 -2.62 -8.88
C PRO A 134 4.55 -4.07 -9.16
N HIS A 135 4.82 -4.56 -10.36
CA HIS A 135 4.56 -5.95 -10.73
C HIS A 135 5.47 -6.92 -9.98
N THR A 136 6.75 -6.57 -9.79
CA THR A 136 7.70 -7.36 -9.00
C THR A 136 7.23 -7.49 -7.55
N LEU A 137 6.79 -6.40 -6.93
CA LEU A 137 6.28 -6.42 -5.55
C LEU A 137 5.01 -7.29 -5.43
N ARG A 138 4.10 -7.17 -6.38
CA ARG A 138 2.89 -7.98 -6.42
C ARG A 138 3.20 -9.46 -6.67
N HIS A 139 4.17 -9.77 -7.53
CA HIS A 139 4.65 -11.14 -7.74
C HIS A 139 5.29 -11.71 -6.49
N SER A 140 6.11 -10.91 -5.79
CA SER A 140 6.69 -11.30 -4.49
C SER A 140 5.61 -11.60 -3.45
N PHE A 141 4.57 -10.77 -3.34
CA PHE A 141 3.43 -11.02 -2.48
C PHE A 141 2.78 -12.37 -2.78
N ALA A 142 2.44 -12.64 -4.06
CA ALA A 142 1.84 -13.89 -4.48
C ALA A 142 2.73 -15.11 -4.12
N THR A 143 4.02 -15.00 -4.44
CA THR A 143 5.01 -16.07 -4.19
C THR A 143 5.18 -16.34 -2.70
N HIS A 144 5.20 -15.30 -1.87
CA HIS A 144 5.35 -15.44 -0.43
C HIS A 144 4.12 -16.11 0.19
N LEU A 145 2.91 -15.74 -0.23
CA LEU A 145 1.69 -16.44 0.24
C LEU A 145 1.68 -17.91 -0.16
N LEU A 146 2.03 -18.23 -1.40
CA LEU A 146 2.10 -19.63 -1.84
C LEU A 146 3.15 -20.43 -1.06
N ARG A 147 4.33 -19.86 -0.81
CA ARG A 147 5.36 -20.49 0.03
C ARG A 147 4.95 -20.64 1.49
N GLY A 148 4.12 -19.72 1.98
CA GLY A 148 3.51 -19.81 3.32
C GLY A 148 2.34 -20.79 3.42
N GLY A 149 2.01 -21.52 2.32
CA GLY A 149 0.99 -22.55 2.31
C GLY A 149 -0.40 -22.09 1.87
N ALA A 150 -0.57 -20.84 1.45
CA ALA A 150 -1.84 -20.41 0.87
C ALA A 150 -2.11 -21.15 -0.46
N SER A 151 -3.36 -21.59 -0.67
CA SER A 151 -3.73 -22.17 -1.95
C SER A 151 -3.69 -21.15 -3.08
N LEU A 152 -3.41 -21.59 -4.29
CA LEU A 152 -3.42 -20.74 -5.49
C LEU A 152 -4.76 -19.99 -5.64
N ARG A 153 -5.87 -20.63 -5.28
CA ARG A 153 -7.20 -20.02 -5.29
C ARG A 153 -7.31 -18.82 -4.37
N HIS A 154 -6.86 -18.95 -3.10
CA HIS A 154 -6.85 -17.82 -2.14
C HIS A 154 -6.00 -16.66 -2.64
N VAL A 155 -4.82 -16.95 -3.19
CA VAL A 155 -3.95 -15.90 -3.76
C VAL A 155 -4.62 -15.21 -4.95
N GLN A 156 -5.30 -15.93 -5.83
CA GLN A 156 -6.03 -15.36 -6.97
C GLN A 156 -7.19 -14.45 -6.52
N GLU A 157 -7.93 -14.83 -5.50
CA GLU A 157 -9.01 -14.01 -4.92
C GLU A 157 -8.48 -12.71 -4.31
N LEU A 158 -7.44 -12.78 -3.47
CA LEU A 158 -6.76 -11.61 -2.90
C LEU A 158 -6.27 -10.65 -3.99
N LEU A 159 -5.70 -11.20 -5.06
CA LEU A 159 -5.18 -10.42 -6.16
C LEU A 159 -6.28 -9.87 -7.09
N GLY A 160 -7.50 -10.38 -7.03
CA GLY A 160 -8.58 -9.97 -7.92
C GLY A 160 -8.31 -10.35 -9.39
N HIS A 161 -7.91 -11.61 -9.63
CA HIS A 161 -7.78 -12.16 -10.98
C HIS A 161 -9.18 -12.50 -11.52
N ALA A 162 -9.60 -11.82 -12.56
CA ALA A 162 -10.94 -11.94 -13.15
C ALA A 162 -11.14 -13.19 -14.05
N THR A 163 -10.14 -14.05 -14.17
CA THR A 163 -10.18 -15.16 -15.12
C THR A 163 -10.01 -16.50 -14.43
N ILE A 164 -11.13 -17.11 -14.06
CA ILE A 164 -11.31 -18.53 -14.29
C ILE A 164 -12.61 -18.65 -15.09
N ALA A 165 -12.48 -19.08 -16.35
CA ALA A 165 -13.58 -19.55 -17.13
C ALA A 165 -14.12 -20.81 -16.46
N THR A 166 -15.10 -20.64 -15.60
CA THR A 166 -16.15 -21.63 -15.30
C THR A 166 -17.12 -21.02 -14.29
N THR A 167 -18.28 -20.68 -14.77
CA THR A 167 -19.49 -20.41 -14.00
C THR A 167 -19.90 -21.72 -13.31
N GLN A 168 -19.32 -22.04 -12.19
CA GLN A 168 -19.85 -23.07 -11.29
C GLN A 168 -19.67 -22.62 -9.85
N ILE A 169 -20.83 -22.39 -9.19
CA ILE A 169 -21.12 -22.38 -7.77
C ILE A 169 -19.89 -22.02 -6.89
N TYR A 170 -19.63 -20.75 -6.73
CA TYR A 170 -18.59 -20.29 -5.80
C TYR A 170 -19.24 -19.78 -4.52
N THR A 171 -19.15 -20.58 -3.49
CA THR A 171 -19.22 -20.09 -2.11
C THR A 171 -18.11 -19.04 -1.96
N HIS A 172 -18.50 -17.77 -1.82
CA HIS A 172 -17.61 -16.70 -1.44
C HIS A 172 -16.91 -17.11 -0.15
N LEU A 173 -15.56 -17.10 -0.14
CA LEU A 173 -14.82 -17.22 1.11
C LEU A 173 -15.29 -16.10 2.03
N THR A 174 -15.61 -16.45 3.28
CA THR A 174 -15.93 -15.42 4.27
C THR A 174 -14.68 -14.58 4.55
N SER A 175 -14.88 -13.32 4.95
CA SER A 175 -13.77 -12.43 5.35
C SER A 175 -12.84 -13.11 6.35
N ASP A 176 -13.40 -13.85 7.31
CA ASP A 176 -12.66 -14.59 8.33
C ASP A 176 -11.75 -15.70 7.76
N GLN A 177 -12.19 -16.38 6.71
CA GLN A 177 -11.36 -17.40 6.05
C GLN A 177 -10.18 -16.77 5.31
N VAL A 178 -10.42 -15.64 4.67
CA VAL A 178 -9.37 -14.87 3.99
C VAL A 178 -8.35 -14.35 4.98
N HIS A 179 -8.79 -13.83 6.14
CA HIS A 179 -7.90 -13.39 7.21
C HIS A 179 -7.04 -14.52 7.76
N LYS A 180 -7.62 -15.67 8.12
CA LYS A 180 -6.88 -16.83 8.63
C LYS A 180 -5.79 -17.31 7.69
N VAL A 181 -6.10 -17.41 6.39
CA VAL A 181 -5.13 -17.81 5.37
C VAL A 181 -4.02 -16.77 5.23
N PHE A 182 -4.37 -15.50 5.26
CA PHE A 182 -3.40 -14.41 5.18
C PHE A 182 -2.46 -14.40 6.39
N GLU A 183 -2.99 -14.48 7.60
CA GLU A 183 -2.21 -14.53 8.83
C GLU A 183 -1.26 -15.73 8.90
N SER A 184 -1.69 -16.91 8.43
CA SER A 184 -0.85 -18.10 8.44
C SER A 184 0.24 -18.10 7.36
N ALA A 185 0.03 -17.42 6.23
CA ALA A 185 0.87 -17.55 5.05
C ALA A 185 1.70 -16.30 4.72
N HIS A 186 1.32 -15.13 5.23
CA HIS A 186 2.04 -13.89 4.91
C HIS A 186 3.28 -13.74 5.82
N PRO A 187 4.49 -13.47 5.29
CA PRO A 187 5.75 -13.46 6.05
C PRO A 187 5.87 -12.34 7.10
N ARG A 188 4.91 -11.42 7.13
CA ARG A 188 4.85 -10.29 8.09
C ARG A 188 3.54 -10.22 8.87
N ALA A 189 2.66 -11.22 8.71
CA ALA A 189 1.43 -11.31 9.49
C ALA A 189 1.71 -11.77 10.93
#